data_047b00f2215c79c114f9aaeb2b026ef3
#
_entry.id   047b00f2215c79c114f9aaeb2b026ef3
#
_cell.length_a   1.000
_cell.length_b   1.000
_cell.length_c   1.000
_cell.angle_alpha   90.00
_cell.angle_beta   90.00
_cell.angle_gamma   90.00
#
_symmetry.space_group_name_H-M   'P 1'
#
loop_
_entity.id
_entity.type
_entity.pdbx_description
1 polymer ?
#
loop_
_entity_poly.entity_id
_entity_poly.type
_entity_poly.pdbx_seq_one_letter_code
_entity_poly.pdbx_strand_id
1 'polypeptide(L)'
;MEDAARRRPVVYDKGGDAHYDFTSAFIKAIRGSDPDAALYYLAAMLEGGEDARYIARRLIVHASEDIGMADSQALVVAAAAAHAVEHVGLPEARLNLAHATIYLARAPKSNAVIKALGAASQDVREHGALQPPQALRDAHYPGAETLGHGQGYVYPPNDPAGYDVDYLPEELKGRTYYEPEEGS
;
A
#
# COMPACT_ATOMS: atom_id res chain seq x y z
N MET A 1 46.06 23.81 -8.13
CA MET A 1 45.99 22.34 -8.06
C MET A 1 44.65 22.00 -7.48
N GLU A 2 43.71 21.71 -8.37
CA GLU A 2 42.37 21.28 -7.94
C GLU A 2 42.47 19.88 -7.35
N ASP A 3 42.08 19.79 -6.09
CA ASP A 3 41.92 18.54 -5.40
C ASP A 3 40.69 17.84 -6.03
N ALA A 4 40.97 16.99 -7.02
CA ALA A 4 39.92 16.17 -7.61
C ALA A 4 39.41 15.27 -6.49
N ALA A 5 38.27 15.65 -5.89
CA ALA A 5 37.58 14.86 -4.89
C ALA A 5 37.49 13.42 -5.41
N ARG A 6 38.27 12.53 -4.78
CA ARG A 6 38.27 11.12 -5.14
C ARG A 6 36.83 10.58 -4.92
N ARG A 7 36.07 10.49 -6.00
CA ARG A 7 34.78 9.83 -6.00
C ARG A 7 35.01 8.41 -5.54
N ARG A 8 34.51 8.07 -4.35
CA ARG A 8 34.55 6.69 -3.89
C ARG A 8 33.59 5.87 -4.77
N PRO A 9 34.05 4.75 -5.31
CA PRO A 9 33.13 3.87 -6.07
C PRO A 9 32.01 3.41 -5.16
N VAL A 10 30.77 3.47 -5.67
CA VAL A 10 29.63 2.89 -4.96
C VAL A 10 29.70 1.37 -5.14
N VAL A 11 30.09 0.68 -4.07
CA VAL A 11 30.08 -0.78 -4.04
C VAL A 11 28.67 -1.21 -3.64
N TYR A 12 27.90 -1.66 -4.61
CA TYR A 12 26.53 -2.10 -4.41
C TYR A 12 26.30 -3.42 -5.16
N ASP A 13 25.98 -4.48 -4.40
CA ASP A 13 25.63 -5.79 -4.95
C ASP A 13 24.10 -5.92 -5.03
N LYS A 14 23.55 -5.85 -6.25
CA LYS A 14 22.10 -5.93 -6.50
C LYS A 14 21.46 -7.26 -6.07
N GLY A 15 22.22 -8.33 -5.96
CA GLY A 15 21.73 -9.66 -5.55
C GLY A 15 22.15 -10.06 -4.16
N GLY A 16 22.94 -9.24 -3.46
CA GLY A 16 23.55 -9.56 -2.17
C GLY A 16 22.97 -8.80 -0.99
N ASP A 17 23.70 -8.84 0.12
CA ASP A 17 23.27 -8.26 1.39
C ASP A 17 23.03 -6.75 1.29
N ALA A 18 23.84 -6.02 0.49
CA ALA A 18 23.69 -4.58 0.31
C ALA A 18 22.33 -4.18 -0.26
N HIS A 19 21.79 -4.96 -1.22
CA HIS A 19 20.46 -4.74 -1.77
C HIS A 19 19.39 -4.75 -0.67
N TYR A 20 19.41 -5.77 0.19
CA TYR A 20 18.44 -5.90 1.28
C TYR A 20 18.64 -4.86 2.37
N ASP A 21 19.88 -4.59 2.74
CA ASP A 21 20.22 -3.62 3.79
C ASP A 21 19.81 -2.21 3.41
N PHE A 22 20.13 -1.76 2.19
CA PHE A 22 19.77 -0.42 1.72
C PHE A 22 18.27 -0.28 1.51
N THR A 23 17.60 -1.28 0.96
CA THR A 23 16.14 -1.29 0.82
C THR A 23 15.48 -1.20 2.20
N SER A 24 15.94 -1.99 3.16
CA SER A 24 15.42 -1.98 4.53
C SER A 24 15.60 -0.62 5.20
N ALA A 25 16.80 -0.04 5.07
CA ALA A 25 17.10 1.28 5.62
C ALA A 25 16.25 2.38 4.97
N PHE A 26 16.08 2.33 3.67
CA PHE A 26 15.22 3.25 2.91
C PHE A 26 13.78 3.23 3.43
N ILE A 27 13.20 2.04 3.54
CA ILE A 27 11.82 1.85 4.01
C ILE A 27 11.68 2.31 5.47
N LYS A 28 12.62 1.95 6.33
CA LYS A 28 12.61 2.35 7.75
C LYS A 28 12.76 3.85 7.93
N ALA A 29 13.55 4.51 7.08
CA ALA A 29 13.69 5.97 7.10
C ALA A 29 12.38 6.68 6.70
N ILE A 30 11.69 6.18 5.68
CA ILE A 30 10.36 6.68 5.30
C ILE A 30 9.37 6.49 6.46
N ARG A 31 9.32 5.29 7.01
CA ARG A 31 8.44 4.94 8.14
C ARG A 31 8.74 5.77 9.38
N GLY A 32 10.01 6.08 9.61
CA GLY A 32 10.48 6.93 10.71
C GLY A 32 10.33 8.42 10.45
N SER A 33 9.75 8.83 9.33
CA SER A 33 9.54 10.23 8.97
C SER A 33 10.85 11.04 8.86
N ASP A 34 11.89 10.40 8.34
CA ASP A 34 13.19 11.04 8.08
C ASP A 34 13.44 11.15 6.57
N PRO A 35 13.06 12.28 5.93
CA PRO A 35 13.25 12.46 4.51
C PRO A 35 14.71 12.53 4.09
N ASP A 36 15.60 13.05 4.92
CA ASP A 36 17.01 13.19 4.59
C ASP A 36 17.69 11.83 4.55
N ALA A 37 17.45 10.98 5.54
CA ALA A 37 17.95 9.60 5.54
C ALA A 37 17.37 8.81 4.36
N ALA A 38 16.08 8.94 4.09
CA ALA A 38 15.42 8.27 2.97
C ALA A 38 16.02 8.69 1.63
N LEU A 39 16.30 9.96 1.43
CA LEU A 39 16.97 10.48 0.22
C LEU A 39 18.41 9.95 0.08
N TYR A 40 19.14 9.86 1.18
CA TYR A 40 20.47 9.27 1.15
C TYR A 40 20.44 7.82 0.66
N TYR A 41 19.56 7.00 1.22
CA TYR A 41 19.45 5.60 0.80
C TYR A 41 18.91 5.45 -0.62
N LEU A 42 17.97 6.31 -1.04
CA LEU A 42 17.54 6.38 -2.43
C LEU A 42 18.70 6.67 -3.37
N ALA A 43 19.48 7.69 -3.06
CA ALA A 43 20.65 8.08 -3.87
C ALA A 43 21.68 6.94 -3.93
N ALA A 44 21.96 6.30 -2.81
CA ALA A 44 22.90 5.18 -2.76
C ALA A 44 22.43 4.00 -3.63
N MET A 45 21.13 3.67 -3.58
CA MET A 45 20.56 2.62 -4.43
C MET A 45 20.64 2.99 -5.91
N LEU A 46 20.29 4.22 -6.28
CA LEU A 46 20.33 4.67 -7.68
C LEU A 46 21.78 4.73 -8.22
N GLU A 47 22.71 5.28 -7.46
CA GLU A 47 24.14 5.32 -7.83
C GLU A 47 24.74 3.92 -7.89
N GLY A 48 24.27 3.00 -7.05
CA GLY A 48 24.64 1.58 -7.07
C GLY A 48 24.02 0.78 -8.21
N GLY A 49 23.16 1.40 -9.00
CA GLY A 49 22.52 0.78 -10.16
C GLY A 49 21.32 -0.11 -9.83
N GLU A 50 20.66 0.09 -8.67
CA GLU A 50 19.41 -0.60 -8.36
C GLU A 50 18.34 -0.32 -9.42
N ASP A 51 17.50 -1.30 -9.68
CA ASP A 51 16.38 -1.15 -10.61
C ASP A 51 15.38 -0.10 -10.08
N ALA A 52 15.21 0.98 -10.85
CA ALA A 52 14.27 2.04 -10.50
C ALA A 52 12.81 1.54 -10.38
N ARG A 53 12.43 0.52 -11.14
CA ARG A 53 11.11 -0.12 -11.03
C ARG A 53 10.92 -0.81 -9.69
N TYR A 54 11.97 -1.45 -9.19
CA TYR A 54 11.94 -2.07 -7.86
C TYR A 54 11.72 -1.02 -6.77
N ILE A 55 12.44 0.10 -6.82
CA ILE A 55 12.28 1.21 -5.87
C ILE A 55 10.85 1.78 -5.95
N ALA A 56 10.35 2.00 -7.16
CA ALA A 56 8.98 2.50 -7.39
C ALA A 56 7.92 1.55 -6.81
N ARG A 57 8.07 0.24 -7.01
CA ARG A 57 7.17 -0.76 -6.42
C ARG A 57 7.18 -0.72 -4.89
N ARG A 58 8.36 -0.55 -4.29
CA ARG A 58 8.46 -0.42 -2.82
C ARG A 58 7.75 0.83 -2.31
N LEU A 59 7.87 1.95 -3.00
CA LEU A 59 7.15 3.19 -2.66
C LEU A 59 5.63 2.98 -2.70
N ILE A 60 5.11 2.32 -3.73
CA ILE A 60 3.67 2.02 -3.86
C ILE A 60 3.18 1.16 -2.69
N VAL A 61 3.89 0.09 -2.36
CA VAL A 61 3.51 -0.80 -1.26
C VAL A 61 3.49 -0.05 0.06
N HIS A 62 4.55 0.73 0.36
CA HIS A 62 4.67 1.43 1.63
C HIS A 62 3.76 2.64 1.74
N ALA A 63 3.33 3.24 0.62
CA ALA A 63 2.27 4.24 0.62
C ALA A 63 0.97 3.70 1.25
N SER A 64 0.65 2.44 1.03
CA SER A 64 -0.52 1.80 1.63
C SER A 64 -0.24 1.18 3.01
N GLU A 65 0.94 0.57 3.18
CA GLU A 65 1.31 -0.13 4.42
C GLU A 65 1.57 0.83 5.58
N ASP A 66 2.31 1.92 5.33
CA ASP A 66 2.82 2.81 6.38
C ASP A 66 2.04 4.12 6.50
N ILE A 67 1.29 4.52 5.48
CA ILE A 67 0.51 5.75 5.44
C ILE A 67 -0.98 5.43 5.30
N GLY A 68 -1.34 4.68 4.26
CA GLY A 68 -2.71 4.21 4.05
C GLY A 68 -3.73 5.33 4.07
N MET A 69 -4.74 5.16 4.90
CA MET A 69 -5.87 6.08 5.00
C MET A 69 -5.53 7.40 5.73
N ALA A 70 -4.38 7.48 6.41
CA ALA A 70 -3.96 8.75 7.02
C ALA A 70 -3.69 9.84 5.97
N ASP A 71 -3.25 9.45 4.78
CA ASP A 71 -3.10 10.32 3.62
C ASP A 71 -3.13 9.49 2.32
N SER A 72 -4.30 9.31 1.75
CA SER A 72 -4.48 8.55 0.52
C SER A 72 -3.74 9.12 -0.69
N GLN A 73 -3.36 10.40 -0.65
CA GLN A 73 -2.57 11.04 -1.69
C GLN A 73 -1.18 10.41 -1.82
N ALA A 74 -0.65 9.80 -0.75
CA ALA A 74 0.63 9.10 -0.80
C ALA A 74 0.66 7.99 -1.85
N LEU A 75 -0.42 7.20 -1.96
CA LEU A 75 -0.53 6.16 -2.98
C LEU A 75 -0.57 6.74 -4.40
N VAL A 76 -1.27 7.85 -4.60
CA VAL A 76 -1.36 8.55 -5.88
C VAL A 76 0.03 9.08 -6.29
N VAL A 77 0.74 9.70 -5.37
CA VAL A 77 2.10 10.23 -5.60
C VAL A 77 3.08 9.09 -5.94
N ALA A 78 3.04 8.00 -5.19
CA ALA A 78 3.89 6.83 -5.45
C ALA A 78 3.59 6.21 -6.83
N ALA A 79 2.33 6.08 -7.18
CA ALA A 79 1.90 5.57 -8.49
C ALA A 79 2.34 6.49 -9.63
N ALA A 80 2.25 7.81 -9.46
CA ALA A 80 2.73 8.79 -10.44
C ALA A 80 4.25 8.68 -10.64
N ALA A 81 5.02 8.50 -9.57
CA ALA A 81 6.47 8.30 -9.67
C ALA A 81 6.81 7.00 -10.41
N ALA A 82 6.07 5.92 -10.17
CA ALA A 82 6.23 4.66 -10.89
C ALA A 82 5.93 4.83 -12.39
N HIS A 83 4.88 5.56 -12.74
CA HIS A 83 4.57 5.92 -14.13
C HIS A 83 5.71 6.72 -14.77
N ALA A 84 6.29 7.67 -14.04
CA ALA A 84 7.42 8.46 -14.53
C ALA A 84 8.65 7.59 -14.83
N VAL A 85 8.94 6.58 -14.01
CA VAL A 85 10.03 5.62 -14.26
C VAL A 85 9.85 4.93 -15.61
N GLU A 86 8.62 4.53 -15.95
CA GLU A 86 8.32 3.86 -17.23
C GLU A 86 8.27 4.84 -18.40
N HIS A 87 7.63 5.98 -18.22
CA HIS A 87 7.33 6.92 -19.31
C HIS A 87 8.49 7.88 -19.61
N VAL A 88 9.15 8.38 -18.59
CA VAL A 88 10.28 9.33 -18.71
C VAL A 88 11.60 8.58 -18.71
N GLY A 89 11.77 7.64 -17.78
CA GLY A 89 13.01 6.88 -17.63
C GLY A 89 14.10 7.63 -16.89
N LEU A 90 15.20 6.91 -16.63
CA LEU A 90 16.41 7.47 -16.02
C LEU A 90 17.26 8.22 -17.07
N PRO A 91 17.99 9.26 -16.65
CA PRO A 91 18.19 9.70 -15.27
C PRO A 91 17.11 10.63 -14.72
N GLU A 92 16.24 11.22 -15.53
CA GLU A 92 15.29 12.27 -15.14
C GLU A 92 14.26 11.78 -14.10
N ALA A 93 13.81 10.53 -14.21
CA ALA A 93 12.83 9.95 -13.26
C ALA A 93 13.39 9.83 -11.82
N ARG A 94 14.70 10.01 -11.60
CA ARG A 94 15.29 10.15 -10.25
C ARG A 94 14.62 11.28 -9.46
N LEU A 95 14.26 12.37 -10.13
CA LEU A 95 13.55 13.49 -9.50
C LEU A 95 12.14 13.08 -9.04
N ASN A 96 11.45 12.30 -9.85
CA ASN A 96 10.12 11.81 -9.49
C ASN A 96 10.18 10.82 -8.32
N LEU A 97 11.17 9.94 -8.29
CA LEU A 97 11.40 9.04 -7.16
C LEU A 97 11.75 9.79 -5.88
N ALA A 98 12.59 10.82 -5.96
CA ALA A 98 12.94 11.68 -4.83
C ALA A 98 11.72 12.44 -4.31
N HIS A 99 10.91 12.98 -5.21
CA HIS A 99 9.65 13.67 -4.88
C HIS A 99 8.72 12.76 -4.07
N ALA A 100 8.47 11.55 -4.56
CA ALA A 100 7.63 10.58 -3.86
C ALA A 100 8.23 10.16 -2.51
N THR A 101 9.53 9.97 -2.45
CA THR A 101 10.25 9.61 -1.22
C THR A 101 10.06 10.67 -0.14
N ILE A 102 10.25 11.95 -0.48
CA ILE A 102 10.05 13.08 0.45
C ILE A 102 8.59 13.13 0.90
N TYR A 103 7.66 13.01 -0.03
CA TYR A 103 6.23 13.04 0.29
C TYR A 103 5.86 11.94 1.30
N LEU A 104 6.26 10.70 1.04
CA LEU A 104 5.96 9.58 1.92
C LEU A 104 6.62 9.73 3.29
N ALA A 105 7.86 10.20 3.33
CA ALA A 105 8.57 10.42 4.59
C ALA A 105 7.90 11.51 5.45
N ARG A 106 7.34 12.54 4.83
CA ARG A 106 6.66 13.64 5.53
C ARG A 106 5.19 13.38 5.83
N ALA A 107 4.57 12.42 5.17
CA ALA A 107 3.16 12.10 5.36
C ALA A 107 2.90 11.55 6.78
N PRO A 108 1.69 11.76 7.33
CA PRO A 108 1.30 11.09 8.58
C PRO A 108 1.33 9.58 8.38
N LYS A 109 1.67 8.85 9.43
CA LYS A 109 1.85 7.39 9.38
C LYS A 109 0.65 6.69 10.02
N SER A 110 0.20 5.61 9.34
CA SER A 110 -0.83 4.70 9.84
C SER A 110 -0.58 3.30 9.30
N ASN A 111 -0.78 2.31 10.14
CA ASN A 111 -0.76 0.90 9.76
C ASN A 111 -2.14 0.25 9.78
N ALA A 112 -3.21 1.07 9.79
CA ALA A 112 -4.59 0.59 9.91
C ALA A 112 -4.98 -0.33 8.74
N VAL A 113 -4.53 -0.05 7.53
CA VAL A 113 -4.85 -0.88 6.35
C VAL A 113 -4.25 -2.28 6.48
N ILE A 114 -2.96 -2.38 6.80
CA ILE A 114 -2.30 -3.70 6.92
C ILE A 114 -2.85 -4.49 8.10
N LYS A 115 -3.15 -3.84 9.22
CA LYS A 115 -3.79 -4.49 10.38
C LYS A 115 -5.18 -5.00 10.05
N ALA A 116 -6.00 -4.19 9.39
CA ALA A 116 -7.37 -4.57 9.01
C ALA A 116 -7.37 -5.77 8.08
N LEU A 117 -6.57 -5.74 7.02
CA LEU A 117 -6.46 -6.85 6.09
C LEU A 117 -5.91 -8.11 6.79
N GLY A 118 -4.90 -7.95 7.65
CA GLY A 118 -4.32 -9.06 8.41
C GLY A 118 -5.35 -9.74 9.31
N ALA A 119 -6.16 -8.98 10.03
CA ALA A 119 -7.23 -9.51 10.89
C ALA A 119 -8.32 -10.23 10.08
N ALA A 120 -8.75 -9.65 8.96
CA ALA A 120 -9.72 -10.29 8.06
C ALA A 120 -9.16 -11.60 7.48
N SER A 121 -7.89 -11.59 7.05
CA SER A 121 -7.23 -12.79 6.53
C SER A 121 -7.08 -13.88 7.60
N GLN A 122 -6.85 -13.49 8.85
CA GLN A 122 -6.80 -14.45 9.96
C GLN A 122 -8.15 -15.14 10.16
N ASP A 123 -9.25 -14.40 10.16
CA ASP A 123 -10.58 -14.99 10.25
C ASP A 123 -10.86 -15.99 9.12
N VAL A 124 -10.46 -15.66 7.90
CA VAL A 124 -10.56 -16.60 6.76
C VAL A 124 -9.74 -17.85 6.98
N ARG A 125 -8.53 -17.73 7.53
CA ARG A 125 -7.67 -18.90 7.83
C ARG A 125 -8.25 -19.77 8.94
N GLU A 126 -8.87 -19.15 9.95
CA GLU A 126 -9.43 -19.87 11.11
C GLU A 126 -10.77 -20.54 10.81
N HIS A 127 -11.62 -19.88 10.03
CA HIS A 127 -13.01 -20.32 9.79
C HIS A 127 -13.26 -20.85 8.38
N GLY A 128 -12.27 -20.74 7.49
CA GLY A 128 -12.48 -20.91 6.06
C GLY A 128 -13.23 -19.71 5.45
N ALA A 129 -13.46 -19.77 4.16
CA ALA A 129 -14.27 -18.76 3.48
C ALA A 129 -15.75 -19.00 3.79
N LEU A 130 -16.26 -18.28 4.78
CA LEU A 130 -17.67 -18.34 5.17
C LEU A 130 -18.57 -17.78 4.06
N GLN A 131 -19.76 -18.35 3.92
CA GLN A 131 -20.67 -17.90 2.88
C GLN A 131 -21.23 -16.51 3.18
N PRO A 132 -21.27 -15.62 2.16
CA PRO A 132 -21.95 -14.33 2.32
C PRO A 132 -23.43 -14.50 2.70
N PRO A 133 -24.03 -13.53 3.40
CA PRO A 133 -25.47 -13.51 3.61
C PRO A 133 -26.22 -13.72 2.30
N GLN A 134 -27.32 -14.46 2.35
CA GLN A 134 -28.09 -14.86 1.16
C GLN A 134 -28.55 -13.65 0.34
N ALA A 135 -28.95 -12.58 0.99
CA ALA A 135 -29.36 -11.33 0.34
C ALA A 135 -28.26 -10.68 -0.51
N LEU A 136 -26.99 -10.93 -0.18
CA LEU A 136 -25.83 -10.36 -0.89
C LEU A 136 -25.31 -11.24 -2.03
N ARG A 137 -25.85 -12.45 -2.18
CA ARG A 137 -25.41 -13.39 -3.23
C ARG A 137 -25.95 -12.95 -4.58
N ASP A 138 -25.23 -13.30 -5.64
CA ASP A 138 -25.65 -12.96 -7.00
C ASP A 138 -26.94 -13.66 -7.38
N ALA A 139 -27.91 -12.88 -7.86
CA ALA A 139 -29.22 -13.37 -8.31
C ALA A 139 -29.31 -13.51 -9.86
N HIS A 140 -28.21 -13.25 -10.60
CA HIS A 140 -28.23 -13.13 -12.06
C HIS A 140 -27.79 -14.40 -12.81
N TYR A 141 -27.50 -15.50 -12.12
CA TYR A 141 -27.14 -16.76 -12.77
C TYR A 141 -28.31 -17.76 -12.75
N PRO A 142 -28.36 -18.73 -13.71
CA PRO A 142 -29.41 -19.73 -13.76
C PRO A 142 -29.50 -20.53 -12.46
N GLY A 143 -30.74 -20.60 -11.88
CA GLY A 143 -30.97 -21.29 -10.62
C GLY A 143 -30.78 -20.48 -9.34
N ALA A 144 -30.27 -19.26 -9.43
CA ALA A 144 -30.07 -18.39 -8.28
C ALA A 144 -31.37 -18.11 -7.51
N GLU A 145 -32.48 -17.85 -8.20
CA GLU A 145 -33.79 -17.62 -7.59
C GLU A 145 -34.28 -18.81 -6.78
N THR A 146 -34.05 -20.03 -7.29
CA THR A 146 -34.47 -21.27 -6.59
C THR A 146 -33.71 -21.45 -5.28
N LEU A 147 -32.46 -20.92 -5.19
CA LEU A 147 -31.63 -20.94 -4.00
C LEU A 147 -31.90 -19.76 -3.07
N GLY A 148 -32.79 -18.83 -3.46
CA GLY A 148 -33.11 -17.63 -2.68
C GLY A 148 -32.00 -16.59 -2.68
N HIS A 149 -31.03 -16.68 -3.61
CA HIS A 149 -29.92 -15.72 -3.70
C HIS A 149 -30.41 -14.32 -4.09
N GLY A 150 -29.93 -13.31 -3.39
CA GLY A 150 -30.35 -11.92 -3.59
C GLY A 150 -31.67 -11.52 -2.96
N GLN A 151 -32.40 -12.46 -2.38
CA GLN A 151 -33.67 -12.15 -1.71
C GLN A 151 -33.44 -11.35 -0.44
N GLY A 152 -34.20 -10.26 -0.29
CA GLY A 152 -34.10 -9.38 0.88
C GLY A 152 -33.00 -8.35 0.78
N TYR A 153 -32.31 -8.25 -0.35
CA TYR A 153 -31.32 -7.18 -0.56
C TYR A 153 -32.00 -5.81 -0.57
N VAL A 154 -31.46 -4.90 0.24
CA VAL A 154 -31.90 -3.51 0.32
C VAL A 154 -30.82 -2.65 -0.35
N TYR A 155 -31.19 -1.96 -1.43
CA TYR A 155 -30.29 -1.06 -2.17
C TYR A 155 -30.15 0.27 -1.44
N PRO A 156 -28.99 0.56 -0.79
CA PRO A 156 -28.85 1.71 0.10
C PRO A 156 -29.18 3.07 -0.52
N PRO A 157 -28.82 3.37 -1.79
CA PRO A 157 -29.18 4.65 -2.40
C PRO A 157 -30.70 4.92 -2.50
N ASN A 158 -31.51 3.86 -2.56
CA ASN A 158 -32.97 3.96 -2.61
C ASN A 158 -33.63 3.85 -1.24
N ASP A 159 -32.97 3.17 -0.32
CA ASP A 159 -33.50 2.92 1.04
C ASP A 159 -32.34 2.99 2.05
N PRO A 160 -32.28 4.06 2.88
CA PRO A 160 -31.23 4.24 3.87
C PRO A 160 -31.09 3.09 4.87
N ALA A 161 -32.11 2.28 5.08
CA ALA A 161 -32.03 1.08 5.93
C ALA A 161 -30.95 0.09 5.45
N GLY A 162 -30.56 0.15 4.16
CA GLY A 162 -29.48 -0.64 3.62
C GLY A 162 -28.10 -0.33 4.21
N TYR A 163 -27.91 0.84 4.82
CA TYR A 163 -26.66 1.17 5.51
C TYR A 163 -26.53 0.52 6.90
N ASP A 164 -27.64 0.03 7.44
CA ASP A 164 -27.71 -0.52 8.80
C ASP A 164 -27.81 -2.06 8.84
N VAL A 165 -27.76 -2.72 7.68
CA VAL A 165 -27.79 -4.18 7.61
C VAL A 165 -26.40 -4.78 7.82
N ASP A 166 -26.35 -6.01 8.30
CA ASP A 166 -25.10 -6.76 8.43
C ASP A 166 -24.65 -7.29 7.08
N TYR A 167 -23.44 -6.89 6.67
CA TYR A 167 -22.81 -7.33 5.42
C TYR A 167 -21.85 -8.50 5.59
N LEU A 168 -21.39 -8.74 6.82
CA LEU A 168 -20.54 -9.89 7.13
C LEU A 168 -21.34 -11.19 7.17
N PRO A 169 -20.68 -12.35 6.96
CA PRO A 169 -21.29 -13.64 7.30
C PRO A 169 -21.80 -13.66 8.74
N GLU A 170 -22.88 -14.40 8.98
CA GLU A 170 -23.54 -14.45 10.29
C GLU A 170 -22.56 -14.78 11.43
N GLU A 171 -21.62 -15.68 11.18
CA GLU A 171 -20.61 -16.13 12.15
C GLU A 171 -19.64 -15.02 12.55
N LEU A 172 -19.52 -13.97 11.73
CA LEU A 172 -18.63 -12.82 11.97
C LEU A 172 -19.39 -11.55 12.34
N LYS A 173 -20.67 -11.66 12.62
CA LYS A 173 -21.52 -10.53 12.98
C LYS A 173 -20.91 -9.71 14.13
N GLY A 174 -20.82 -8.40 13.93
CA GLY A 174 -20.24 -7.48 14.92
C GLY A 174 -18.72 -7.37 14.88
N ARG A 175 -18.05 -8.12 14.00
CA ARG A 175 -16.60 -8.01 13.82
C ARG A 175 -16.22 -6.67 13.19
N THR A 176 -15.19 -6.02 13.71
CA THR A 176 -14.61 -4.80 13.17
C THR A 176 -13.16 -5.06 12.79
N TYR A 177 -12.76 -4.75 11.56
CA TYR A 177 -11.39 -4.89 11.08
C TYR A 177 -10.68 -3.55 10.92
N TYR A 178 -11.39 -2.59 10.33
CA TYR A 178 -10.83 -1.26 10.10
C TYR A 178 -11.12 -0.34 11.27
N GLU A 179 -10.05 0.15 11.89
CA GLU A 179 -10.10 1.15 12.95
C GLU A 179 -9.47 2.44 12.40
N PRO A 180 -10.29 3.51 12.17
CA PRO A 180 -9.76 4.78 11.70
C PRO A 180 -8.84 5.41 12.72
N GLU A 181 -7.89 6.23 12.24
CA GLU A 181 -7.01 7.00 13.10
C GLU A 181 -7.81 8.00 13.95
N GLU A 182 -7.37 8.21 15.20
CA GLU A 182 -7.98 9.21 16.05
C GLU A 182 -7.81 10.60 15.43
N GLY A 183 -8.92 11.28 15.15
CA GLY A 183 -8.95 12.65 14.61
C GLY A 183 -9.07 12.77 13.08
N SER A 184 -9.37 11.69 12.37
CA SER A 184 -9.71 11.75 10.94
C SER A 184 -11.21 11.98 10.72
#